data_5b241720fceab37b99291bf1dfc8f782
#
_entry.id   5b241720fceab37b99291bf1dfc8f782
#
_cell.length_a   1.000
_cell.length_b   1.000
_cell.length_c   1.000
_cell.angle_alpha   90.00
_cell.angle_beta   90.00
_cell.angle_gamma   90.00
#
_symmetry.space_group_name_H-M   'P 1'
#
loop_
_entity.id
_entity.type
_entity.pdbx_description
1 polymer ?
#
loop_
_entity_poly.entity_id
_entity_poly.type
_entity_poly.pdbx_seq_one_letter_code
_entity_poly.pdbx_strand_id
1 'polypeptide(L)'
;YSSTSVNTTVFRNSSLVTDGEMQYISYYDADGYLTVGKRVLGTTGWTLHRSQYKGNVADAHNVISMMVDGDGYLHLSFDHHDNKLNYCKSTAPGALTLGEKEAMTGEDEEDVTYPEFYRMPDGDLLFVYRSGASGRGNLVLNRYDLKSRKWTRVQDVLIDGENQRNAYWQLYMDKAGVIHLSWVWRETWMVETNHDLCYAYSPDEGKTWYKSTGEKYTLPICKDNAEYACHIPQNSELINQTSMSTDAEGHPYIVTYWRDADSEVPQYRLVWNDGKGWQNRQIMNRSQGFSLKGGGTKMIPISRPRIAVDKGKAYFVFRDAERGSKVSMAYTNDVKSGKWQVKDLTDFSVDAWEPSYDTELWKTHQKLHVFVQETHQGDGEKVKASEATPVYVLEIN
;
A
#
# COMPACT_ATOMS: atom_id res chain seq x y z
N TYR A 1 -16.01 14.55 5.63
CA TYR A 1 -16.30 14.71 4.20
C TYR A 1 -15.04 15.08 3.43
N SER A 2 -14.92 14.60 2.21
CA SER A 2 -13.83 14.92 1.28
C SER A 2 -14.34 14.94 -0.15
N SER A 3 -13.71 15.75 -1.00
CA SER A 3 -14.06 15.90 -2.41
C SER A 3 -13.01 15.35 -3.36
N THR A 4 -12.00 14.64 -2.85
CA THR A 4 -10.88 14.14 -3.67
C THR A 4 -10.72 12.63 -3.61
N SER A 5 -10.43 12.02 -4.78
CA SER A 5 -10.07 10.62 -4.90
C SER A 5 -8.68 10.29 -4.37
N VAL A 6 -7.81 11.27 -4.14
CA VAL A 6 -6.44 11.06 -3.61
C VAL A 6 -6.47 10.27 -2.30
N ASN A 7 -7.54 10.38 -1.50
CA ASN A 7 -7.70 9.61 -0.28
C ASN A 7 -7.84 8.10 -0.49
N THR A 8 -8.17 7.65 -1.69
CA THR A 8 -8.53 6.23 -1.97
C THR A 8 -7.93 5.70 -3.25
N THR A 9 -7.09 6.45 -3.93
CA THR A 9 -6.47 5.99 -5.16
C THR A 9 -5.16 5.27 -4.89
N VAL A 10 -4.54 4.89 -5.98
CA VAL A 10 -3.30 4.13 -6.05
C VAL A 10 -2.29 4.52 -4.97
N PHE A 11 -1.52 3.57 -4.51
CA PHE A 11 -0.37 3.76 -3.60
C PHE A 11 -0.69 4.22 -2.18
N ARG A 12 -1.96 4.34 -1.81
CA ARG A 12 -2.31 4.73 -0.45
C ARG A 12 -2.07 3.60 0.53
N ASN A 13 -1.27 3.88 1.55
CA ASN A 13 -0.96 2.96 2.63
C ASN A 13 -0.88 3.72 3.96
N SER A 14 -1.28 3.06 5.06
CA SER A 14 -1.09 3.57 6.42
C SER A 14 -1.71 4.95 6.67
N SER A 15 -2.96 5.13 6.28
CA SER A 15 -3.74 6.33 6.58
C SER A 15 -4.83 6.10 7.63
N LEU A 16 -4.99 4.85 8.05
CA LEU A 16 -5.77 4.39 9.20
C LEU A 16 -4.86 3.50 10.04
N VAL A 17 -4.57 3.89 11.28
CA VAL A 17 -3.53 3.26 12.11
C VAL A 17 -4.01 3.19 13.55
N THR A 18 -3.92 2.01 14.15
CA THR A 18 -4.22 1.79 15.56
C THR A 18 -2.95 1.70 16.39
N ASP A 19 -2.93 2.41 17.53
CA ASP A 19 -1.94 2.32 18.59
C ASP A 19 -2.64 2.08 19.92
N GLY A 20 -2.49 0.87 20.49
CA GLY A 20 -3.21 0.45 21.68
C GLY A 20 -4.73 0.52 21.50
N GLU A 21 -5.40 1.30 22.33
CA GLU A 21 -6.84 1.53 22.28
C GLU A 21 -7.25 2.71 21.37
N MET A 22 -6.29 3.42 20.78
CA MET A 22 -6.54 4.60 19.98
C MET A 22 -6.37 4.32 18.50
N GLN A 23 -7.38 4.65 17.70
CA GLN A 23 -7.31 4.58 16.24
C GLN A 23 -7.21 5.98 15.65
N TYR A 24 -6.23 6.18 14.75
CA TYR A 24 -5.98 7.43 14.05
C TYR A 24 -6.34 7.31 12.58
N ILE A 25 -6.79 8.41 11.98
CA ILE A 25 -7.11 8.52 10.56
C ILE A 25 -6.49 9.81 10.00
N SER A 26 -6.04 9.76 8.73
CA SER A 26 -5.63 10.95 7.99
C SER A 26 -6.25 10.95 6.60
N TYR A 27 -6.67 12.12 6.14
CA TYR A 27 -7.24 12.31 4.80
C TYR A 27 -7.19 13.80 4.41
N TYR A 28 -7.31 14.09 3.12
CA TYR A 28 -7.58 15.47 2.68
C TYR A 28 -9.07 15.73 2.78
N ASP A 29 -9.45 16.80 3.44
CA ASP A 29 -10.85 17.21 3.59
C ASP A 29 -11.41 17.84 2.30
N ALA A 30 -12.66 18.34 2.37
CA ALA A 30 -13.34 18.92 1.21
C ALA A 30 -12.64 20.17 0.62
N ASP A 31 -11.81 20.85 1.42
CA ASP A 31 -11.03 22.01 0.98
C ASP A 31 -9.57 21.64 0.60
N GLY A 32 -9.20 20.36 0.67
CA GLY A 32 -7.87 19.83 0.35
C GLY A 32 -6.85 19.99 1.47
N TYR A 33 -7.28 20.26 2.72
CA TYR A 33 -6.39 20.28 3.87
C TYR A 33 -6.18 18.89 4.44
N LEU A 34 -4.93 18.63 4.83
CA LEU A 34 -4.58 17.44 5.62
C LEU A 34 -5.32 17.50 6.95
N THR A 35 -6.25 16.59 7.15
CA THR A 35 -7.02 16.46 8.38
C THR A 35 -6.64 15.16 9.06
N VAL A 36 -6.37 15.24 10.36
CA VAL A 36 -6.03 14.11 11.23
C VAL A 36 -7.14 13.92 12.24
N GLY A 37 -7.49 12.67 12.50
CA GLY A 37 -8.52 12.34 13.49
C GLY A 37 -8.10 11.21 14.40
N LYS A 38 -8.78 11.09 15.55
CA LYS A 38 -8.63 9.95 16.44
C LYS A 38 -9.94 9.57 17.09
N ARG A 39 -10.06 8.28 17.44
CA ARG A 39 -11.15 7.75 18.26
C ARG A 39 -10.63 6.64 19.17
N VAL A 40 -11.34 6.36 20.24
CA VAL A 40 -11.15 5.13 21.02
C VAL A 40 -11.76 3.97 20.21
N LEU A 41 -11.06 2.85 20.10
CA LEU A 41 -11.58 1.63 19.44
C LEU A 41 -12.92 1.20 20.03
N GLY A 42 -13.84 0.77 19.16
CA GLY A 42 -15.19 0.38 19.56
C GLY A 42 -16.15 1.55 19.81
N THR A 43 -15.71 2.79 19.62
CA THR A 43 -16.57 3.98 19.65
C THR A 43 -16.80 4.54 18.25
N THR A 44 -17.85 5.32 18.06
CA THR A 44 -18.18 5.97 16.77
C THR A 44 -17.75 7.43 16.70
N GLY A 45 -17.39 8.04 17.83
CA GLY A 45 -17.04 9.45 17.91
C GLY A 45 -15.59 9.73 17.51
N TRP A 46 -15.40 10.52 16.46
CA TRP A 46 -14.09 11.00 16.03
C TRP A 46 -13.82 12.43 16.52
N THR A 47 -12.64 12.66 17.07
CA THR A 47 -12.09 14.01 17.24
C THR A 47 -11.24 14.31 16.04
N LEU A 48 -11.53 15.39 15.30
CA LEU A 48 -10.85 15.78 14.08
C LEU A 48 -10.10 17.10 14.27
N HIS A 49 -8.96 17.22 13.61
CA HIS A 49 -8.19 18.45 13.56
C HIS A 49 -7.68 18.69 12.12
N ARG A 50 -8.08 19.83 11.55
CA ARG A 50 -7.55 20.32 10.27
C ARG A 50 -6.18 20.93 10.52
N SER A 51 -5.16 20.41 9.86
CA SER A 51 -3.80 20.95 9.96
C SER A 51 -3.63 22.24 9.14
N GLN A 52 -2.46 22.87 9.29
CA GLN A 52 -2.05 24.01 8.48
C GLN A 52 -1.64 23.61 7.05
N TYR A 53 -1.56 22.33 6.72
CA TYR A 53 -1.05 21.84 5.44
C TYR A 53 -2.17 21.57 4.46
N LYS A 54 -2.02 22.12 3.26
CA LYS A 54 -2.89 21.87 2.11
C LYS A 54 -2.10 21.11 1.04
N GLY A 55 -2.66 20.00 0.54
CA GLY A 55 -2.04 19.22 -0.52
C GLY A 55 -2.54 19.61 -1.90
N ASN A 56 -1.80 19.22 -2.93
CA ASN A 56 -2.26 19.25 -4.31
C ASN A 56 -3.16 18.04 -4.59
N VAL A 57 -4.44 18.18 -4.29
CA VAL A 57 -5.44 17.12 -4.45
C VAL A 57 -5.91 16.92 -5.90
N ALA A 58 -5.27 17.59 -6.85
CA ALA A 58 -5.51 17.39 -8.28
C ALA A 58 -4.64 16.29 -8.91
N ASP A 59 -3.67 15.75 -8.16
CA ASP A 59 -2.80 14.67 -8.60
C ASP A 59 -3.02 13.42 -7.74
N ALA A 60 -3.38 12.31 -8.37
CA ALA A 60 -3.72 11.05 -7.71
C ALA A 60 -2.56 10.41 -6.92
N HIS A 61 -1.31 10.81 -7.17
CA HIS A 61 -0.13 10.29 -6.45
C HIS A 61 0.06 10.91 -5.06
N ASN A 62 -0.54 12.06 -4.79
CA ASN A 62 -0.26 12.88 -3.60
C ASN A 62 -0.88 12.36 -2.31
N VAL A 63 -0.87 11.04 -2.12
CA VAL A 63 -1.44 10.34 -0.97
C VAL A 63 -0.75 10.73 0.35
N ILE A 64 -1.42 10.42 1.46
CA ILE A 64 -0.91 10.58 2.81
C ILE A 64 -0.50 9.21 3.34
N SER A 65 0.68 9.12 3.96
CA SER A 65 1.09 8.00 4.81
C SER A 65 1.31 8.49 6.22
N MET A 66 0.81 7.76 7.21
CA MET A 66 0.88 8.09 8.63
C MET A 66 1.26 6.86 9.44
N MET A 67 2.05 7.04 10.49
CA MET A 67 2.32 6.00 11.47
C MET A 67 2.51 6.61 12.86
N VAL A 68 2.26 5.83 13.90
CA VAL A 68 2.51 6.19 15.29
C VAL A 68 3.78 5.49 15.76
N ASP A 69 4.74 6.25 16.30
CA ASP A 69 5.96 5.67 16.87
C ASP A 69 5.74 5.10 18.28
N GLY A 70 6.75 4.48 18.83
CA GLY A 70 6.67 3.84 20.16
C GLY A 70 6.47 4.81 21.34
N ASP A 71 6.75 6.11 21.14
CA ASP A 71 6.48 7.17 22.12
C ASP A 71 5.09 7.81 21.92
N GLY A 72 4.31 7.38 20.92
CA GLY A 72 2.98 7.87 20.63
C GLY A 72 2.91 9.10 19.74
N TYR A 73 4.03 9.53 19.12
CA TYR A 73 3.99 10.62 18.15
C TYR A 73 3.50 10.12 16.80
N LEU A 74 2.65 10.92 16.15
CA LEU A 74 2.26 10.69 14.77
C LEU A 74 3.33 11.24 13.82
N HIS A 75 3.73 10.44 12.86
CA HIS A 75 4.61 10.82 11.76
C HIS A 75 3.80 10.79 10.47
N LEU A 76 3.88 11.84 9.66
CA LEU A 76 3.14 11.98 8.41
C LEU A 76 4.05 12.42 7.27
N SER A 77 3.86 11.80 6.12
CA SER A 77 4.41 12.24 4.84
C SER A 77 3.30 12.31 3.81
N PHE A 78 3.27 13.36 2.99
CA PHE A 78 2.13 13.67 2.15
C PHE A 78 2.49 14.55 0.96
N ASP A 79 1.64 14.57 -0.05
CA ASP A 79 1.70 15.48 -1.20
C ASP A 79 2.96 15.27 -2.05
N HIS A 80 3.18 14.00 -2.50
CA HIS A 80 4.39 13.60 -3.19
C HIS A 80 4.15 13.04 -4.60
N HIS A 81 4.73 13.75 -5.58
CA HIS A 81 4.95 13.27 -6.93
C HIS A 81 6.20 13.95 -7.51
N ASP A 82 7.36 13.29 -7.37
CA ASP A 82 8.68 13.78 -7.80
C ASP A 82 8.99 15.18 -7.23
N ASN A 83 8.85 15.36 -5.94
CA ASN A 83 9.08 16.64 -5.26
C ASN A 83 9.73 16.46 -3.89
N LYS A 84 10.19 17.59 -3.34
CA LYS A 84 10.89 17.64 -2.06
C LYS A 84 10.07 17.03 -0.93
N LEU A 85 10.72 16.30 -0.03
CA LEU A 85 10.12 15.65 1.12
C LEU A 85 9.22 16.58 1.93
N ASN A 86 7.96 16.20 2.09
CA ASN A 86 7.01 16.75 3.05
C ASN A 86 6.86 15.76 4.20
N TYR A 87 7.49 16.02 5.31
CA TYR A 87 7.44 15.20 6.50
C TYR A 87 7.27 16.08 7.73
N CYS A 88 6.39 15.68 8.64
CA CYS A 88 6.22 16.32 9.94
C CYS A 88 5.79 15.30 11.01
N LYS A 89 5.85 15.73 12.26
CA LYS A 89 5.37 14.96 13.42
C LYS A 89 4.28 15.73 14.16
N SER A 90 3.50 15.02 14.96
CA SER A 90 2.63 15.65 15.94
C SER A 90 3.46 16.40 17.00
N THR A 91 2.86 17.43 17.58
CA THR A 91 3.53 18.31 18.57
C THR A 91 3.73 17.64 19.94
N ALA A 92 2.97 16.57 20.22
CA ALA A 92 3.05 15.76 21.43
C ALA A 92 2.50 14.34 21.16
N PRO A 93 2.78 13.35 22.03
CA PRO A 93 2.17 12.03 21.96
C PRO A 93 0.65 12.11 21.93
N GLY A 94 0.04 11.43 20.95
CA GLY A 94 -1.41 11.41 20.78
C GLY A 94 -2.06 12.75 20.39
N ALA A 95 -1.28 13.81 20.15
CA ALA A 95 -1.80 15.09 19.66
C ALA A 95 -2.17 14.99 18.18
N LEU A 96 -3.20 15.76 17.77
CA LEU A 96 -3.60 15.90 16.38
C LEU A 96 -3.01 17.14 15.72
N THR A 97 -2.40 18.04 16.49
CA THR A 97 -1.67 19.21 15.99
C THR A 97 -0.33 18.79 15.44
N LEU A 98 -0.01 19.27 14.24
CA LEU A 98 1.22 18.94 13.52
C LEU A 98 2.26 20.05 13.66
N GLY A 99 3.51 19.66 13.85
CA GLY A 99 4.65 20.55 13.86
C GLY A 99 5.05 21.04 12.46
N GLU A 100 6.16 21.75 12.39
CA GLU A 100 6.74 22.21 11.11
C GLU A 100 7.28 21.02 10.30
N LYS A 101 7.40 21.23 8.99
CA LYS A 101 8.05 20.26 8.10
C LYS A 101 9.55 20.20 8.42
N GLU A 102 10.07 18.99 8.47
CA GLU A 102 11.48 18.72 8.73
C GLU A 102 12.08 17.73 7.73
N ALA A 103 13.39 17.74 7.56
CA ALA A 103 14.10 16.71 6.81
C ALA A 103 14.23 15.44 7.65
N MET A 104 14.45 14.31 7.01
CA MET A 104 14.83 13.06 7.67
C MET A 104 16.36 12.94 7.74
N THR A 105 17.00 12.50 6.66
CA THR A 105 18.47 12.37 6.56
C THR A 105 19.12 13.58 5.89
N GLY A 106 18.35 14.30 5.08
CA GLY A 106 18.86 15.38 4.22
C GLY A 106 19.44 14.89 2.89
N GLU A 107 19.37 13.58 2.62
CA GLU A 107 19.90 12.95 1.42
C GLU A 107 18.78 12.30 0.61
N ASP A 108 18.79 12.45 -0.73
CA ASP A 108 17.79 11.89 -1.68
C ASP A 108 16.34 12.32 -1.40
N GLU A 109 16.14 13.52 -0.84
CA GLU A 109 14.85 14.03 -0.39
C GLU A 109 14.24 15.09 -1.34
N GLU A 110 14.83 15.31 -2.52
CA GLU A 110 14.34 16.32 -3.47
C GLU A 110 13.29 15.79 -4.46
N ASP A 111 13.32 14.49 -4.76
CA ASP A 111 12.45 13.85 -5.76
C ASP A 111 11.71 12.64 -5.16
N VAL A 112 10.85 12.90 -4.17
CA VAL A 112 10.13 11.86 -3.41
C VAL A 112 8.80 11.51 -4.06
N THR A 113 8.50 10.20 -4.18
CA THR A 113 7.18 9.67 -4.51
C THR A 113 6.93 8.37 -3.74
N TYR A 114 5.65 8.02 -3.51
CA TYR A 114 5.20 6.81 -2.80
C TYR A 114 5.73 6.68 -1.37
N PRO A 115 5.52 7.67 -0.50
CA PRO A 115 5.98 7.59 0.88
C PRO A 115 5.16 6.56 1.66
N GLU A 116 5.84 5.68 2.40
CA GLU A 116 5.19 4.70 3.25
C GLU A 116 5.94 4.53 4.58
N PHE A 117 5.19 4.58 5.68
CA PHE A 117 5.69 4.28 7.02
C PHE A 117 5.32 2.86 7.44
N TYR A 118 6.22 2.23 8.18
CA TYR A 118 5.99 0.96 8.85
C TYR A 118 6.50 1.05 10.29
N ARG A 119 5.76 0.45 11.23
CA ARG A 119 6.16 0.40 12.64
C ARG A 119 6.86 -0.89 12.95
N MET A 120 8.04 -0.79 13.56
CA MET A 120 8.82 -1.92 14.05
C MET A 120 8.31 -2.37 15.43
N PRO A 121 8.58 -3.63 15.85
CA PRO A 121 8.14 -4.14 17.16
C PRO A 121 8.66 -3.36 18.36
N ASP A 122 9.81 -2.73 18.25
CA ASP A 122 10.43 -1.88 19.29
C ASP A 122 9.89 -0.45 19.32
N GLY A 123 9.00 -0.10 18.37
CA GLY A 123 8.42 1.22 18.22
C GLY A 123 9.18 2.18 17.31
N ASP A 124 10.36 1.78 16.82
CA ASP A 124 11.05 2.48 15.75
C ASP A 124 10.21 2.47 14.46
N LEU A 125 10.52 3.35 13.51
CA LEU A 125 9.82 3.40 12.24
C LEU A 125 10.77 3.09 11.08
N LEU A 126 10.25 2.42 10.08
CA LEU A 126 10.81 2.34 8.74
C LEU A 126 10.04 3.31 7.84
N PHE A 127 10.75 4.07 7.03
CA PHE A 127 10.17 4.91 5.98
C PHE A 127 10.77 4.52 4.63
N VAL A 128 9.90 4.28 3.67
CA VAL A 128 10.31 3.89 2.33
C VAL A 128 9.67 4.82 1.30
N TYR A 129 10.41 5.09 0.24
CA TYR A 129 9.95 5.94 -0.85
C TYR A 129 10.76 5.70 -2.13
N ARG A 130 10.22 6.16 -3.24
CA ARG A 130 10.99 6.28 -4.47
C ARG A 130 11.71 7.62 -4.47
N SER A 131 13.03 7.60 -4.65
CA SER A 131 13.82 8.77 -5.03
C SER A 131 14.04 8.75 -6.53
N GLY A 132 13.73 9.85 -7.21
CA GLY A 132 13.79 9.98 -8.66
C GLY A 132 12.44 9.78 -9.36
N ALA A 133 12.45 9.70 -10.69
CA ALA A 133 11.27 9.73 -11.54
C ALA A 133 10.89 8.34 -12.10
N SER A 134 9.76 8.27 -12.81
CA SER A 134 9.34 7.07 -13.53
C SER A 134 10.40 6.61 -14.53
N GLY A 135 10.76 5.32 -14.52
CA GLY A 135 11.79 4.71 -15.37
C GLY A 135 13.22 4.85 -14.85
N ARG A 136 13.46 5.62 -13.78
CA ARG A 136 14.80 5.87 -13.20
C ARG A 136 14.78 6.15 -11.70
N GLY A 137 13.84 5.55 -10.98
CA GLY A 137 13.71 5.75 -9.53
C GLY A 137 14.34 4.62 -8.72
N ASN A 138 14.85 4.96 -7.55
CA ASN A 138 15.43 4.04 -6.59
C ASN A 138 14.51 3.86 -5.40
N LEU A 139 14.45 2.64 -4.85
CA LEU A 139 13.79 2.38 -3.57
C LEU A 139 14.75 2.68 -2.43
N VAL A 140 14.38 3.68 -1.64
CA VAL A 140 15.15 4.20 -0.50
C VAL A 140 14.50 3.77 0.80
N LEU A 141 15.31 3.37 1.79
CA LEU A 141 14.87 3.00 3.13
C LEU A 141 15.56 3.86 4.17
N ASN A 142 14.77 4.51 5.03
CA ASN A 142 15.22 5.22 6.22
C ASN A 142 14.63 4.59 7.48
N ARG A 143 15.39 4.61 8.58
CA ARG A 143 14.95 4.18 9.91
C ARG A 143 14.92 5.34 10.88
N TYR A 144 13.85 5.47 11.64
CA TYR A 144 13.74 6.37 12.79
C TYR A 144 14.07 5.60 14.06
N ASP A 145 15.10 6.03 14.76
CA ASP A 145 15.48 5.48 16.07
C ASP A 145 14.79 6.29 17.18
N LEU A 146 14.01 5.60 17.98
CA LEU A 146 13.16 6.19 19.01
C LEU A 146 13.97 6.86 20.13
N LYS A 147 15.14 6.31 20.47
CA LYS A 147 16.00 6.83 21.55
C LYS A 147 16.69 8.13 21.17
N SER A 148 17.29 8.15 19.99
CA SER A 148 17.99 9.33 19.46
C SER A 148 17.03 10.34 18.82
N ARG A 149 15.81 9.91 18.45
CA ARG A 149 14.81 10.66 17.68
C ARG A 149 15.36 11.15 16.34
N LYS A 150 16.16 10.32 15.70
CA LYS A 150 16.83 10.66 14.42
C LYS A 150 16.52 9.61 13.36
N TRP A 151 16.44 10.09 12.12
CA TRP A 151 16.44 9.29 10.94
C TRP A 151 17.84 8.94 10.50
N THR A 152 18.03 7.70 10.05
CA THR A 152 19.28 7.23 9.44
C THR A 152 18.95 6.48 8.15
N ARG A 153 19.84 6.57 7.15
CA ARG A 153 19.72 5.82 5.92
C ARG A 153 20.08 4.35 6.18
N VAL A 154 19.19 3.44 5.72
CA VAL A 154 19.41 1.99 5.75
C VAL A 154 19.84 1.48 4.37
N GLN A 155 19.13 1.92 3.31
CA GLN A 155 19.44 1.57 1.91
C GLN A 155 19.26 2.79 1.02
N ASP A 156 20.29 3.11 0.24
CA ASP A 156 20.23 4.16 -0.79
C ASP A 156 19.53 3.66 -2.05
N VAL A 157 19.86 2.42 -2.45
CA VAL A 157 19.32 1.74 -3.62
C VAL A 157 19.10 0.28 -3.25
N LEU A 158 17.93 -0.06 -2.75
CA LEU A 158 17.59 -1.47 -2.49
C LEU A 158 17.30 -2.21 -3.80
N ILE A 159 16.50 -1.61 -4.65
CA ILE A 159 16.19 -2.15 -5.98
C ILE A 159 16.67 -1.15 -7.02
N ASP A 160 17.46 -1.63 -7.98
CA ASP A 160 18.00 -0.85 -9.09
C ASP A 160 17.32 -1.26 -10.42
N GLY A 161 16.64 -0.30 -11.03
CA GLY A 161 16.07 -0.43 -12.37
C GLY A 161 17.10 -0.27 -13.51
N GLU A 162 18.37 -0.07 -13.18
CA GLU A 162 19.50 0.04 -14.14
C GLU A 162 19.31 1.17 -15.18
N ASN A 163 18.57 2.22 -14.81
CA ASN A 163 18.12 3.30 -15.69
C ASN A 163 17.31 2.81 -16.94
N GLN A 164 16.78 1.59 -16.89
CA GLN A 164 16.04 0.97 -17.98
C GLN A 164 14.60 0.66 -17.61
N ARG A 165 14.33 0.45 -16.32
CA ARG A 165 13.01 0.03 -15.82
C ARG A 165 12.73 0.57 -14.44
N ASN A 166 11.49 0.42 -13.99
CA ASN A 166 11.08 0.64 -12.61
C ASN A 166 10.67 -0.66 -11.92
N ALA A 167 10.93 -0.74 -10.63
CA ALA A 167 10.22 -1.64 -9.74
C ALA A 167 9.01 -0.91 -9.15
N TYR A 168 7.82 -1.49 -9.26
CA TYR A 168 6.65 -1.05 -8.50
C TYR A 168 6.44 -2.02 -7.35
N TRP A 169 6.70 -1.55 -6.15
CA TRP A 169 6.87 -2.36 -4.95
C TRP A 169 5.73 -2.19 -3.95
N GLN A 170 5.61 -3.18 -3.06
CA GLN A 170 4.77 -3.17 -1.88
C GLN A 170 5.53 -3.85 -0.75
N LEU A 171 5.54 -3.24 0.44
CA LEU A 171 6.09 -3.85 1.64
C LEU A 171 4.98 -4.33 2.58
N TYR A 172 5.35 -5.29 3.40
CA TYR A 172 4.60 -5.70 4.58
C TYR A 172 5.59 -6.00 5.70
N MET A 173 5.38 -5.40 6.86
CA MET A 173 6.16 -5.75 8.06
C MET A 173 5.30 -6.67 8.92
N ASP A 174 5.77 -7.88 9.13
CA ASP A 174 5.06 -8.85 9.94
C ASP A 174 5.16 -8.55 11.44
N LYS A 175 4.46 -9.33 12.24
CA LYS A 175 4.42 -9.15 13.69
C LYS A 175 5.78 -9.38 14.38
N ALA A 176 6.66 -10.16 13.77
CA ALA A 176 8.02 -10.40 14.25
C ALA A 176 9.01 -9.31 13.84
N GLY A 177 8.60 -8.35 13.00
CA GLY A 177 9.46 -7.29 12.48
C GLY A 177 10.24 -7.69 11.22
N VAL A 178 9.92 -8.83 10.63
CA VAL A 178 10.48 -9.20 9.32
C VAL A 178 9.81 -8.34 8.25
N ILE A 179 10.63 -7.74 7.40
CA ILE A 179 10.16 -6.94 6.29
C ILE A 179 10.04 -7.84 5.06
N HIS A 180 8.86 -7.89 4.46
CA HIS A 180 8.59 -8.58 3.22
C HIS A 180 8.37 -7.57 2.11
N LEU A 181 8.96 -7.81 0.95
CA LEU A 181 8.92 -6.94 -0.21
C LEU A 181 8.52 -7.73 -1.44
N SER A 182 7.51 -7.26 -2.15
CA SER A 182 7.16 -7.76 -3.49
C SER A 182 7.14 -6.63 -4.48
N TRP A 183 7.46 -6.90 -5.74
CA TRP A 183 7.40 -5.89 -6.79
C TRP A 183 7.15 -6.53 -8.15
N VAL A 184 6.65 -5.69 -9.08
CA VAL A 184 6.61 -5.98 -10.50
C VAL A 184 7.61 -5.10 -11.22
N TRP A 185 8.21 -5.59 -12.31
CA TRP A 185 9.04 -4.79 -13.19
C TRP A 185 8.17 -4.08 -14.23
N ARG A 186 8.55 -2.87 -14.59
CA ARG A 186 7.94 -2.08 -15.66
C ARG A 186 9.04 -1.51 -16.56
N GLU A 187 9.05 -1.91 -17.81
CA GLU A 187 10.15 -1.62 -18.72
C GLU A 187 10.08 -0.22 -19.34
N THR A 188 8.88 0.37 -19.46
CA THR A 188 8.69 1.72 -20.00
C THR A 188 7.65 2.50 -19.19
N TRP A 189 7.31 3.70 -19.63
CA TRP A 189 6.22 4.48 -19.04
C TRP A 189 4.82 3.88 -19.28
N MET A 190 4.69 2.92 -20.22
CA MET A 190 3.43 2.25 -20.56
C MET A 190 3.14 1.09 -19.60
N VAL A 191 1.91 1.03 -19.07
CA VAL A 191 1.48 0.04 -18.06
C VAL A 191 1.53 -1.38 -18.59
N GLU A 192 1.23 -1.60 -19.88
CA GLU A 192 1.30 -2.92 -20.51
C GLU A 192 2.70 -3.54 -20.50
N THR A 193 3.74 -2.77 -20.19
CA THR A 193 5.10 -3.28 -20.00
C THR A 193 5.38 -3.82 -18.60
N ASN A 194 4.39 -3.82 -17.69
CA ASN A 194 4.49 -4.51 -16.42
C ASN A 194 4.63 -6.03 -16.65
N HIS A 195 5.55 -6.64 -15.92
CA HIS A 195 5.77 -8.09 -16.02
C HIS A 195 6.34 -8.64 -14.72
N ASP A 196 6.20 -9.93 -14.53
CA ASP A 196 6.75 -10.72 -13.43
C ASP A 196 6.39 -10.20 -12.03
N LEU A 197 6.36 -11.08 -11.08
CA LEU A 197 6.21 -10.79 -9.66
C LEU A 197 7.44 -11.29 -8.94
N CYS A 198 8.12 -10.41 -8.23
CA CYS A 198 9.37 -10.69 -7.53
C CYS A 198 9.19 -10.58 -6.01
N TYR A 199 10.15 -11.14 -5.28
CA TYR A 199 10.09 -11.18 -3.82
C TYR A 199 11.47 -11.08 -3.17
N ALA A 200 11.50 -10.45 -1.97
CA ALA A 200 12.61 -10.45 -1.05
C ALA A 200 12.12 -10.29 0.39
N TYR A 201 12.91 -10.70 1.37
CA TYR A 201 12.63 -10.40 2.77
C TYR A 201 13.89 -9.98 3.53
N SER A 202 13.71 -9.24 4.62
CA SER A 202 14.78 -8.82 5.52
C SER A 202 14.40 -9.12 6.98
N PRO A 203 15.20 -9.90 7.72
CA PRO A 203 14.98 -10.20 9.12
C PRO A 203 15.66 -9.21 10.07
N ASP A 204 16.41 -8.22 9.55
CA ASP A 204 17.30 -7.34 10.30
C ASP A 204 17.09 -5.86 9.97
N GLU A 205 15.83 -5.43 9.92
CA GLU A 205 15.46 -4.03 9.78
C GLU A 205 15.84 -3.42 8.41
N GLY A 206 15.93 -4.25 7.37
CA GLY A 206 16.27 -3.81 6.01
C GLY A 206 17.76 -3.74 5.70
N LYS A 207 18.64 -4.20 6.59
CA LYS A 207 20.10 -4.16 6.39
C LYS A 207 20.57 -5.22 5.42
N THR A 208 20.05 -6.45 5.56
CA THR A 208 20.33 -7.58 4.65
C THR A 208 19.03 -8.15 4.10
N TRP A 209 19.09 -8.65 2.89
CA TRP A 209 17.92 -9.14 2.16
C TRP A 209 18.16 -10.53 1.62
N TYR A 210 17.08 -11.33 1.58
CA TYR A 210 17.11 -12.75 1.25
C TYR A 210 15.99 -13.11 0.28
N LYS A 211 16.25 -14.12 -0.55
CA LYS A 211 15.23 -14.84 -1.31
C LYS A 211 14.42 -15.75 -0.39
N SER A 212 13.26 -16.20 -0.82
CA SER A 212 12.40 -17.13 -0.06
C SER A 212 13.12 -18.43 0.31
N THR A 213 14.16 -18.80 -0.44
CA THR A 213 15.03 -19.97 -0.16
C THR A 213 16.01 -19.76 0.99
N GLY A 214 16.15 -18.54 1.51
CA GLY A 214 17.17 -18.17 2.49
C GLY A 214 18.52 -17.77 1.86
N GLU A 215 18.63 -17.74 0.54
CA GLU A 215 19.81 -17.23 -0.16
C GLU A 215 19.89 -15.71 0.00
N LYS A 216 21.05 -15.21 0.43
CA LYS A 216 21.28 -13.77 0.61
C LYS A 216 21.47 -13.08 -0.72
N TYR A 217 20.78 -11.95 -0.90
CA TYR A 217 20.99 -11.07 -2.05
C TYR A 217 22.34 -10.36 -1.98
N THR A 218 22.97 -10.19 -3.13
CA THR A 218 23.98 -9.15 -3.35
C THR A 218 23.22 -7.89 -3.77
N LEU A 219 23.34 -6.82 -2.99
CA LEU A 219 22.65 -5.56 -3.26
C LEU A 219 23.44 -4.68 -4.24
N PRO A 220 22.75 -3.85 -5.04
CA PRO A 220 21.30 -3.73 -5.15
C PRO A 220 20.65 -4.94 -5.84
N ILE A 221 19.35 -5.13 -5.59
CA ILE A 221 18.57 -6.12 -6.34
C ILE A 221 18.27 -5.53 -7.72
N CYS A 222 18.61 -6.26 -8.76
CA CYS A 222 18.32 -5.92 -10.14
C CYS A 222 17.58 -7.06 -10.83
N LYS A 223 17.22 -6.88 -12.11
CA LYS A 223 16.45 -7.88 -12.84
C LYS A 223 17.14 -9.25 -12.89
N ASP A 224 18.46 -9.28 -13.02
CA ASP A 224 19.22 -10.52 -13.20
C ASP A 224 19.37 -11.35 -11.92
N ASN A 225 19.36 -10.71 -10.74
CA ASN A 225 19.50 -11.41 -9.46
C ASN A 225 18.20 -11.54 -8.66
N ALA A 226 17.10 -10.92 -9.12
CA ALA A 226 15.80 -10.98 -8.47
C ALA A 226 15.25 -12.42 -8.37
N GLU A 227 14.60 -12.76 -7.27
CA GLU A 227 13.78 -13.96 -7.19
C GLU A 227 12.41 -13.70 -7.82
N TYR A 228 12.01 -14.57 -8.73
CA TYR A 228 10.72 -14.53 -9.40
C TYR A 228 9.73 -15.43 -8.66
N ALA A 229 8.78 -14.82 -7.96
CA ALA A 229 7.68 -15.52 -7.31
C ALA A 229 6.67 -16.07 -8.34
N CYS A 230 6.48 -15.34 -9.43
CA CYS A 230 5.64 -15.76 -10.54
C CYS A 230 6.09 -15.08 -11.83
N HIS A 231 6.30 -15.88 -12.90
CA HIS A 231 6.56 -15.33 -14.23
C HIS A 231 5.25 -14.91 -14.89
N ILE A 232 5.15 -13.65 -15.25
CA ILE A 232 4.00 -13.03 -15.88
C ILE A 232 4.50 -12.20 -17.06
N PRO A 233 4.08 -12.50 -18.30
CA PRO A 233 4.59 -11.78 -19.46
C PRO A 233 4.04 -10.35 -19.53
N GLN A 234 4.73 -9.49 -20.29
CA GLN A 234 4.19 -8.19 -20.68
C GLN A 234 2.87 -8.38 -21.45
N ASN A 235 2.07 -7.33 -21.53
CA ASN A 235 0.74 -7.34 -22.18
C ASN A 235 -0.27 -8.31 -21.55
N SER A 236 -0.12 -8.59 -20.25
CA SER A 236 -1.03 -9.44 -19.45
C SER A 236 -2.01 -8.63 -18.62
N GLU A 237 -2.12 -7.33 -18.79
CA GLU A 237 -2.91 -6.44 -17.93
C GLU A 237 -2.52 -6.58 -16.44
N LEU A 238 -1.23 -6.85 -16.18
CA LEU A 238 -0.69 -6.89 -14.83
C LEU A 238 -0.64 -5.50 -14.25
N ILE A 239 -1.27 -5.29 -13.11
CA ILE A 239 -1.24 -4.01 -12.42
C ILE A 239 0.09 -3.84 -11.65
N ASN A 240 0.57 -2.62 -11.57
CA ASN A 240 1.64 -2.24 -10.66
C ASN A 240 1.13 -2.15 -9.22
N GLN A 241 2.03 -2.37 -8.27
CA GLN A 241 1.80 -2.43 -6.82
C GLN A 241 0.77 -3.48 -6.41
N THR A 242 1.30 -4.53 -5.92
CA THR A 242 0.58 -5.64 -5.31
C THR A 242 0.21 -5.33 -3.86
N SER A 243 -0.48 -6.23 -3.20
CA SER A 243 -0.65 -6.24 -1.75
C SER A 243 -0.16 -7.55 -1.21
N MET A 244 0.36 -7.54 -0.01
CA MET A 244 0.83 -8.76 0.63
C MET A 244 0.56 -8.79 2.12
N SER A 245 0.55 -9.98 2.67
CA SER A 245 0.48 -10.28 4.10
C SER A 245 1.28 -11.55 4.35
N THR A 246 1.47 -11.92 5.61
CA THR A 246 2.09 -13.18 5.99
C THR A 246 1.20 -13.98 6.92
N ASP A 247 1.42 -15.31 6.99
CA ASP A 247 0.92 -16.11 8.07
C ASP A 247 1.81 -15.97 9.34
N ALA A 248 1.49 -16.71 10.39
CA ALA A 248 2.22 -16.67 11.66
C ALA A 248 3.66 -17.20 11.55
N GLU A 249 3.93 -18.01 10.54
CA GLU A 249 5.24 -18.57 10.24
C GLU A 249 6.08 -17.67 9.35
N GLY A 250 5.52 -16.54 8.89
CA GLY A 250 6.20 -15.59 8.00
C GLY A 250 6.16 -15.98 6.53
N HIS A 251 5.32 -16.92 6.13
CA HIS A 251 5.14 -17.24 4.71
C HIS A 251 4.40 -16.12 4.00
N PRO A 252 4.87 -15.66 2.83
CA PRO A 252 4.27 -14.55 2.10
C PRO A 252 3.05 -14.98 1.28
N TYR A 253 2.02 -14.13 1.30
CA TYR A 253 0.81 -14.20 0.48
C TYR A 253 0.66 -12.88 -0.26
N ILE A 254 0.76 -12.91 -1.60
CA ILE A 254 0.76 -11.73 -2.47
C ILE A 254 -0.47 -11.80 -3.36
N VAL A 255 -1.21 -10.69 -3.44
CA VAL A 255 -2.38 -10.60 -4.30
C VAL A 255 -2.24 -9.50 -5.34
N THR A 256 -2.72 -9.79 -6.54
CA THR A 256 -2.72 -8.90 -7.68
C THR A 256 -3.75 -9.41 -8.71
N TYR A 257 -3.71 -8.89 -9.93
CA TYR A 257 -4.48 -9.42 -11.04
C TYR A 257 -3.70 -9.36 -12.34
N TRP A 258 -3.95 -10.32 -13.21
CA TRP A 258 -3.51 -10.35 -14.59
C TRP A 258 -4.41 -11.30 -15.40
N ARG A 259 -4.32 -11.27 -16.72
CA ARG A 259 -5.00 -12.20 -17.61
C ARG A 259 -4.05 -13.26 -18.15
N ASP A 260 -4.58 -14.45 -18.40
CA ASP A 260 -3.87 -15.49 -19.13
C ASP A 260 -3.77 -15.14 -20.64
N ALA A 261 -2.84 -15.77 -21.35
CA ALA A 261 -2.57 -15.47 -22.75
C ALA A 261 -3.75 -15.75 -23.69
N ASP A 262 -4.60 -16.69 -23.30
CA ASP A 262 -5.81 -17.12 -24.04
C ASP A 262 -7.10 -16.43 -23.56
N SER A 263 -7.00 -15.43 -22.70
CA SER A 263 -8.14 -14.71 -22.14
C SER A 263 -7.96 -13.19 -22.29
N GLU A 264 -9.06 -12.50 -22.52
CA GLU A 264 -9.13 -11.03 -22.46
C GLU A 264 -9.53 -10.49 -21.07
N VAL A 265 -9.79 -11.38 -20.10
CA VAL A 265 -10.34 -11.03 -18.80
C VAL A 265 -9.27 -11.14 -17.70
N PRO A 266 -8.81 -10.02 -17.13
CA PRO A 266 -7.95 -10.05 -15.96
C PRO A 266 -8.67 -10.67 -14.76
N GLN A 267 -7.98 -11.59 -14.08
CA GLN A 267 -8.50 -12.31 -12.91
C GLN A 267 -7.71 -11.98 -11.67
N TYR A 268 -8.36 -11.85 -10.53
CA TYR A 268 -7.70 -11.75 -9.23
C TYR A 268 -6.97 -13.04 -8.87
N ARG A 269 -5.73 -12.90 -8.44
CA ARG A 269 -4.84 -14.04 -8.16
C ARG A 269 -4.13 -13.89 -6.84
N LEU A 270 -3.89 -15.03 -6.20
CA LEU A 270 -3.04 -15.21 -5.04
C LEU A 270 -1.75 -15.92 -5.46
N VAL A 271 -0.62 -15.35 -5.10
CA VAL A 271 0.71 -15.97 -5.20
C VAL A 271 1.25 -16.13 -3.80
N TRP A 272 1.66 -17.35 -3.42
CA TRP A 272 2.15 -17.60 -2.07
C TRP A 272 3.30 -18.60 -2.06
N ASN A 273 4.09 -18.58 -1.00
CA ASN A 273 5.12 -19.58 -0.72
C ASN A 273 4.80 -20.27 0.60
N ASP A 274 4.68 -21.57 0.59
CA ASP A 274 4.37 -22.39 1.77
C ASP A 274 5.61 -23.06 2.37
N GLY A 275 6.80 -22.55 2.08
CA GLY A 275 8.09 -23.11 2.46
C GLY A 275 8.61 -24.22 1.53
N LYS A 276 7.82 -24.62 0.51
CA LYS A 276 8.19 -25.64 -0.50
C LYS A 276 8.38 -25.06 -1.89
N GLY A 277 7.97 -23.82 -2.10
CA GLY A 277 8.07 -23.12 -3.35
C GLY A 277 6.85 -22.24 -3.62
N TRP A 278 6.94 -21.46 -4.69
CA TRP A 278 5.90 -20.53 -5.08
C TRP A 278 4.74 -21.23 -5.77
N GLN A 279 3.55 -20.85 -5.38
CA GLN A 279 2.27 -21.30 -5.94
C GLN A 279 1.49 -20.10 -6.42
N ASN A 280 0.59 -20.29 -7.40
CA ASN A 280 -0.39 -19.26 -7.75
C ASN A 280 -1.78 -19.87 -7.96
N ARG A 281 -2.81 -19.07 -7.75
CA ARG A 281 -4.21 -19.48 -7.90
C ARG A 281 -5.09 -18.29 -8.21
N GLN A 282 -6.03 -18.50 -9.10
CA GLN A 282 -7.15 -17.60 -9.31
C GLN A 282 -8.13 -17.70 -8.13
N ILE A 283 -8.58 -16.53 -7.62
CA ILE A 283 -9.45 -16.47 -6.42
C ILE A 283 -10.93 -16.58 -6.80
N MET A 284 -11.33 -15.91 -7.87
CA MET A 284 -12.72 -15.87 -8.35
C MET A 284 -12.75 -15.77 -9.87
N ASN A 285 -13.94 -15.90 -10.46
CA ASN A 285 -14.15 -15.80 -11.90
C ASN A 285 -14.79 -14.44 -12.22
N ARG A 286 -14.12 -13.65 -13.03
CA ARG A 286 -14.62 -12.44 -13.66
C ARG A 286 -14.97 -12.74 -15.13
N SER A 287 -15.89 -11.97 -15.69
CA SER A 287 -16.37 -12.15 -17.06
C SER A 287 -16.06 -10.99 -17.99
N GLN A 288 -15.79 -9.80 -17.44
CA GLN A 288 -15.57 -8.58 -18.24
C GLN A 288 -14.08 -8.25 -18.36
N GLY A 289 -13.62 -8.12 -19.60
CA GLY A 289 -12.26 -7.66 -19.91
C GLY A 289 -12.12 -6.15 -19.79
N PHE A 290 -10.88 -5.73 -19.63
CA PHE A 290 -10.48 -4.31 -19.70
C PHE A 290 -9.01 -4.22 -20.09
N SER A 291 -8.54 -3.01 -20.46
CA SER A 291 -7.15 -2.77 -20.81
C SER A 291 -6.53 -1.67 -19.94
N LEU A 292 -5.29 -1.91 -19.53
CA LEU A 292 -4.42 -0.95 -18.84
C LEU A 292 -3.47 -0.21 -19.78
N LYS A 293 -3.61 -0.37 -21.10
CA LYS A 293 -2.67 0.19 -22.08
C LYS A 293 -2.50 1.71 -21.94
N GLY A 294 -1.26 2.15 -22.13
CA GLY A 294 -0.86 3.54 -22.04
C GLY A 294 -0.27 3.91 -20.68
N GLY A 295 -0.08 5.21 -20.44
CA GLY A 295 0.48 5.75 -19.20
C GLY A 295 -0.53 6.41 -18.30
N GLY A 296 -0.06 6.84 -17.12
CA GLY A 296 -0.85 7.55 -16.12
C GLY A 296 -1.79 6.66 -15.31
N THR A 297 -2.48 7.27 -14.38
CA THR A 297 -3.51 6.62 -13.58
C THR A 297 -4.71 6.29 -14.46
N LYS A 298 -5.22 5.06 -14.35
CA LYS A 298 -6.33 4.58 -15.17
C LYS A 298 -7.62 4.49 -14.38
N MET A 299 -8.72 4.84 -15.02
CA MET A 299 -10.04 4.46 -14.56
C MET A 299 -10.29 3.00 -14.99
N ILE A 300 -10.29 2.08 -14.04
CA ILE A 300 -10.43 0.65 -14.27
C ILE A 300 -11.63 0.08 -13.53
N PRO A 301 -12.27 -0.96 -14.07
CA PRO A 301 -13.51 -1.51 -13.49
C PRO A 301 -13.29 -2.27 -12.18
N ILE A 302 -12.03 -2.57 -11.82
CA ILE A 302 -11.68 -3.25 -10.56
C ILE A 302 -10.64 -2.46 -9.79
N SER A 303 -10.59 -2.64 -8.47
CA SER A 303 -9.52 -2.08 -7.64
C SER A 303 -8.30 -3.00 -7.62
N ARG A 304 -7.14 -2.44 -7.22
CA ARG A 304 -6.10 -3.27 -6.64
C ARG A 304 -6.65 -3.94 -5.39
N PRO A 305 -6.33 -5.22 -5.15
CA PRO A 305 -6.83 -5.93 -3.98
C PRO A 305 -5.98 -5.65 -2.74
N ARG A 306 -6.55 -5.91 -1.56
CA ARG A 306 -5.81 -5.98 -0.29
C ARG A 306 -6.06 -7.33 0.36
N ILE A 307 -5.02 -7.90 0.98
CA ILE A 307 -5.09 -9.19 1.66
C ILE A 307 -4.67 -9.06 3.12
N ALA A 308 -5.35 -9.79 3.99
CA ALA A 308 -4.98 -10.05 5.37
C ALA A 308 -5.06 -11.55 5.62
N VAL A 309 -4.04 -12.13 6.25
CA VAL A 309 -3.94 -13.58 6.52
C VAL A 309 -3.71 -13.81 8.01
N ASP A 310 -4.43 -14.77 8.59
CA ASP A 310 -4.20 -15.26 9.95
C ASP A 310 -4.57 -16.74 10.05
N LYS A 311 -3.63 -17.59 10.52
CA LYS A 311 -3.85 -19.02 10.80
C LYS A 311 -4.57 -19.77 9.68
N GLY A 312 -4.16 -19.55 8.44
CA GLY A 312 -4.75 -20.17 7.26
C GLY A 312 -6.04 -19.51 6.75
N LYS A 313 -6.64 -18.60 7.51
CA LYS A 313 -7.74 -17.76 7.04
C LYS A 313 -7.18 -16.61 6.22
N ALA A 314 -7.90 -16.23 5.18
CA ALA A 314 -7.55 -15.06 4.39
C ALA A 314 -8.78 -14.23 4.04
N TYR A 315 -8.58 -12.92 4.05
CA TYR A 315 -9.59 -11.91 3.72
C TYR A 315 -9.01 -11.05 2.60
N PHE A 316 -9.70 -10.99 1.51
CA PHE A 316 -9.32 -10.31 0.29
C PHE A 316 -10.34 -9.21 0.00
N VAL A 317 -9.97 -7.95 0.23
CA VAL A 317 -10.87 -6.79 0.04
C VAL A 317 -10.64 -6.18 -1.32
N PHE A 318 -11.71 -5.90 -2.05
CA PHE A 318 -11.65 -5.39 -3.41
C PHE A 318 -12.93 -4.63 -3.80
N ARG A 319 -12.89 -4.01 -4.97
CA ARG A 319 -14.02 -3.45 -5.69
C ARG A 319 -14.04 -4.01 -7.11
N ASP A 320 -15.23 -4.35 -7.60
CA ASP A 320 -15.43 -4.81 -8.98
C ASP A 320 -16.75 -4.25 -9.54
N ALA A 321 -16.71 -3.70 -10.74
CA ALA A 321 -17.89 -3.19 -11.44
C ALA A 321 -18.94 -4.30 -11.69
N GLU A 322 -18.52 -5.55 -11.91
CA GLU A 322 -19.44 -6.70 -12.01
C GLU A 322 -20.28 -6.91 -10.74
N ARG A 323 -19.86 -6.33 -9.61
CA ARG A 323 -20.55 -6.34 -8.31
C ARG A 323 -21.14 -4.98 -7.96
N GLY A 324 -21.34 -4.10 -8.94
CA GLY A 324 -21.89 -2.76 -8.74
C GLY A 324 -20.91 -1.80 -8.07
N SER A 325 -19.60 -2.01 -8.23
CA SER A 325 -18.53 -1.19 -7.61
C SER A 325 -18.68 -1.01 -6.10
N LYS A 326 -19.16 -2.02 -5.40
CA LYS A 326 -19.30 -2.04 -3.95
C LYS A 326 -17.99 -2.42 -3.28
N VAL A 327 -17.83 -2.09 -2.00
CA VAL A 327 -16.80 -2.74 -1.18
C VAL A 327 -17.17 -4.21 -1.06
N SER A 328 -16.30 -5.07 -1.58
CA SER A 328 -16.52 -6.52 -1.60
C SER A 328 -15.39 -7.25 -0.91
N MET A 329 -15.65 -8.43 -0.40
CA MET A 329 -14.66 -9.28 0.25
C MET A 329 -14.79 -10.71 -0.21
N ALA A 330 -13.69 -11.28 -0.70
CA ALA A 330 -13.53 -12.72 -0.79
C ALA A 330 -12.83 -13.22 0.48
N TYR A 331 -13.28 -14.33 1.03
CA TYR A 331 -12.69 -14.89 2.24
C TYR A 331 -12.67 -16.41 2.21
N THR A 332 -11.73 -16.98 2.93
CA THR A 332 -11.59 -18.42 3.11
C THR A 332 -11.12 -18.75 4.51
N ASN A 333 -11.51 -19.89 5.03
CA ASN A 333 -11.00 -20.44 6.29
C ASN A 333 -9.73 -21.29 6.10
N ASP A 334 -9.42 -21.64 4.85
CA ASP A 334 -8.21 -22.37 4.47
C ASP A 334 -7.73 -21.88 3.09
N VAL A 335 -6.75 -21.01 3.12
CA VAL A 335 -6.16 -20.38 1.93
C VAL A 335 -5.60 -21.41 0.95
N LYS A 336 -5.16 -22.57 1.44
CA LYS A 336 -4.61 -23.66 0.63
C LYS A 336 -5.70 -24.50 -0.06
N SER A 337 -6.92 -24.52 0.46
CA SER A 337 -8.03 -25.28 -0.11
C SER A 337 -8.52 -24.74 -1.45
N GLY A 338 -8.31 -23.47 -1.71
CA GLY A 338 -8.81 -22.78 -2.90
C GLY A 338 -10.31 -22.53 -2.92
N LYS A 339 -10.98 -22.74 -1.79
CA LYS A 339 -12.44 -22.49 -1.65
C LYS A 339 -12.63 -21.09 -1.06
N TRP A 340 -13.10 -20.16 -1.87
CA TRP A 340 -13.38 -18.80 -1.47
C TRP A 340 -14.87 -18.52 -1.52
N GLN A 341 -15.34 -17.74 -0.55
CA GLN A 341 -16.69 -17.17 -0.54
C GLN A 341 -16.55 -15.67 -0.80
N VAL A 342 -17.55 -15.09 -1.48
CA VAL A 342 -17.54 -13.66 -1.83
C VAL A 342 -18.80 -13.01 -1.31
N LYS A 343 -18.68 -11.87 -0.63
CA LYS A 343 -19.80 -11.06 -0.18
C LYS A 343 -19.56 -9.57 -0.42
N ASP A 344 -20.64 -8.82 -0.63
CA ASP A 344 -20.60 -7.37 -0.64
C ASP A 344 -20.73 -6.86 0.79
N LEU A 345 -19.93 -5.86 1.13
CA LEU A 345 -19.87 -5.26 2.47
C LEU A 345 -20.63 -3.93 2.54
N THR A 346 -20.90 -3.31 1.38
CA THR A 346 -21.76 -2.13 1.26
C THR A 346 -22.95 -2.43 0.35
N ASP A 347 -24.04 -1.70 0.54
CA ASP A 347 -25.22 -1.70 -0.35
C ASP A 347 -25.17 -0.57 -1.39
N PHE A 348 -24.16 0.30 -1.30
CA PHE A 348 -23.88 1.40 -2.22
C PHE A 348 -22.57 1.21 -2.97
N SER A 349 -22.45 1.87 -4.12
CA SER A 349 -21.22 1.93 -4.91
C SER A 349 -20.19 2.84 -4.23
N VAL A 350 -18.93 2.50 -4.34
CA VAL A 350 -17.77 3.33 -3.94
C VAL A 350 -16.99 3.85 -5.15
N ASP A 351 -17.56 3.66 -6.35
CA ASP A 351 -17.05 4.08 -7.66
C ASP A 351 -15.58 3.68 -7.89
N ALA A 352 -14.65 4.64 -7.89
CA ALA A 352 -13.23 4.39 -8.19
C ALA A 352 -12.37 4.08 -6.94
N TRP A 353 -12.98 3.87 -5.79
CA TRP A 353 -12.27 3.58 -4.54
C TRP A 353 -11.31 2.38 -4.67
N GLU A 354 -10.14 2.51 -4.08
CA GLU A 354 -9.20 1.40 -3.86
C GLU A 354 -9.02 1.13 -2.37
N PRO A 355 -8.95 -0.16 -1.95
CA PRO A 355 -8.94 -0.53 -0.55
C PRO A 355 -7.62 -0.18 0.15
N SER A 356 -7.73 0.28 1.38
CA SER A 356 -6.66 0.29 2.38
C SER A 356 -7.26 -0.08 3.74
N TYR A 357 -6.49 -0.71 4.60
CA TYR A 357 -6.96 -1.12 5.93
C TYR A 357 -5.91 -0.83 7.01
N ASP A 358 -6.34 -0.87 8.26
CA ASP A 358 -5.50 -0.67 9.44
C ASP A 358 -4.63 -1.92 9.68
N THR A 359 -3.40 -1.89 9.18
CA THR A 359 -2.46 -3.01 9.29
C THR A 359 -1.99 -3.24 10.72
N GLU A 360 -1.90 -2.19 11.54
CA GLU A 360 -1.50 -2.30 12.95
C GLU A 360 -2.60 -2.98 13.77
N LEU A 361 -3.87 -2.62 13.54
CA LEU A 361 -5.01 -3.28 14.16
C LEU A 361 -5.10 -4.76 13.76
N TRP A 362 -4.84 -5.06 12.47
CA TRP A 362 -4.80 -6.44 12.00
C TRP A 362 -3.71 -7.26 12.71
N LYS A 363 -2.48 -6.73 12.78
CA LYS A 363 -1.36 -7.42 13.43
C LYS A 363 -1.59 -7.68 14.93
N THR A 364 -2.27 -6.77 15.60
CA THR A 364 -2.45 -6.83 17.07
C THR A 364 -3.74 -7.52 17.50
N HIS A 365 -4.84 -7.32 16.78
CA HIS A 365 -6.19 -7.77 17.18
C HIS A 365 -6.88 -8.66 16.15
N GLN A 366 -6.31 -8.88 14.97
CA GLN A 366 -6.91 -9.61 13.85
C GLN A 366 -8.30 -9.04 13.47
N LYS A 367 -8.47 -7.72 13.63
CA LYS A 367 -9.66 -6.98 13.19
C LYS A 367 -9.36 -6.22 11.91
N LEU A 368 -10.30 -6.25 10.98
CA LEU A 368 -10.14 -5.62 9.68
C LEU A 368 -10.98 -4.34 9.62
N HIS A 369 -10.34 -3.20 9.79
CA HIS A 369 -10.95 -1.88 9.62
C HIS A 369 -10.48 -1.26 8.32
N VAL A 370 -11.41 -0.90 7.45
CA VAL A 370 -11.16 -0.45 6.08
C VAL A 370 -11.57 1.01 5.93
N PHE A 371 -10.69 1.82 5.33
CA PHE A 371 -11.03 3.20 4.94
C PHE A 371 -11.92 3.16 3.70
N VAL A 372 -13.07 3.83 3.75
CA VAL A 372 -14.03 3.85 2.66
C VAL A 372 -14.47 5.28 2.37
N GLN A 373 -14.47 5.63 1.09
CA GLN A 373 -15.01 6.87 0.56
C GLN A 373 -15.46 6.61 -0.88
N GLU A 374 -16.65 7.03 -1.26
CA GLU A 374 -17.03 7.08 -2.67
C GLU A 374 -16.20 8.16 -3.37
N THR A 375 -15.49 7.77 -4.43
CA THR A 375 -14.56 8.65 -5.13
C THR A 375 -14.64 8.48 -6.63
N HIS A 376 -14.49 9.58 -7.37
CA HIS A 376 -14.48 9.59 -8.81
C HIS A 376 -13.07 9.79 -9.35
N GLN A 377 -12.64 8.93 -10.26
CA GLN A 377 -11.35 9.01 -10.92
C GLN A 377 -11.54 8.88 -12.43
N GLY A 378 -10.89 9.74 -13.19
CA GLY A 378 -10.77 9.60 -14.64
C GLY A 378 -9.43 9.01 -15.04
N ASP A 379 -9.21 8.84 -16.34
CA ASP A 379 -7.90 8.52 -16.88
C ASP A 379 -6.96 9.73 -16.75
N GLY A 380 -5.69 9.45 -16.46
CA GLY A 380 -4.62 10.41 -16.25
C GLY A 380 -4.40 10.78 -14.78
N GLU A 381 -3.45 11.68 -14.55
CA GLU A 381 -3.05 12.07 -13.19
C GLU A 381 -4.06 13.03 -12.53
N LYS A 382 -4.85 13.74 -13.34
CA LYS A 382 -5.77 14.76 -12.85
C LYS A 382 -7.00 14.15 -12.22
N VAL A 383 -7.20 14.46 -10.97
CA VAL A 383 -8.42 14.15 -10.22
C VAL A 383 -9.55 15.08 -10.65
N LYS A 384 -10.72 14.53 -10.94
CA LYS A 384 -11.93 15.33 -11.19
C LYS A 384 -12.45 15.87 -9.87
N ALA A 385 -12.73 17.17 -9.82
CA ALA A 385 -13.47 17.73 -8.69
C ALA A 385 -14.87 17.09 -8.63
N SER A 386 -15.28 16.67 -7.46
CA SER A 386 -16.59 16.10 -7.17
C SER A 386 -17.22 16.79 -5.96
N GLU A 387 -18.50 16.55 -5.75
CA GLU A 387 -19.13 16.92 -4.48
C GLU A 387 -18.46 16.15 -3.34
N ALA A 388 -18.47 16.77 -2.15
CA ALA A 388 -17.86 16.15 -0.98
C ALA A 388 -18.68 14.94 -0.52
N THR A 389 -18.02 13.79 -0.43
CA THR A 389 -18.59 12.54 0.04
C THR A 389 -18.14 12.23 1.49
N PRO A 390 -18.94 11.47 2.24
CA PRO A 390 -18.52 11.03 3.57
C PRO A 390 -17.30 10.12 3.53
N VAL A 391 -16.43 10.26 4.53
CA VAL A 391 -15.35 9.32 4.83
C VAL A 391 -15.83 8.37 5.93
N TYR A 392 -15.67 7.08 5.71
CA TYR A 392 -16.09 6.01 6.62
C TYR A 392 -14.91 5.14 7.06
N VAL A 393 -15.05 4.53 8.22
CA VAL A 393 -14.28 3.34 8.61
C VAL A 393 -15.26 2.17 8.67
N LEU A 394 -15.08 1.22 7.78
CA LEU A 394 -15.87 -0.02 7.74
C LEU A 394 -15.20 -1.05 8.65
N GLU A 395 -15.89 -1.47 9.69
CA GLU A 395 -15.44 -2.49 10.64
C GLU A 395 -15.96 -3.86 10.20
N ILE A 396 -15.04 -4.76 9.85
CA ILE A 396 -15.34 -6.13 9.44
C ILE A 396 -15.01 -7.05 10.61
N ASN A 397 -16.03 -7.65 11.21
CA ASN A 397 -15.93 -8.57 12.34
C ASN A 397 -15.95 -10.02 11.90
#